data_0d98172bf9c1385fe64385e6681fe833
#
_entry.id   0d98172bf9c1385fe64385e6681fe833
#
_cell.length_a   1.000
_cell.length_b   1.000
_cell.length_c   1.000
_cell.angle_alpha   90.00
_cell.angle_beta   90.00
_cell.angle_gamma   90.00
#
_symmetry.space_group_name_H-M   'P 1'
#
loop_
_entity.id
_entity.type
_entity.pdbx_description
1 polymer ?
#
loop_
_entity_poly.entity_id
_entity_poly.type
_entity_poly.pdbx_seq_one_letter_code
_entity_poly.pdbx_strand_id
1 'polypeptide(L)'
;MKCPNWGKILAAAALCAALCACSKPQDVLPDHIATPEASGTVAPTAAVVQVTATPAPTDTTVPTILPQTADAGRSYVDDTLFIGDSNTVRYTMYADDTGTAFSTLKNNIGVVSMGAGAITTLKCEQFSGSSTMYTVPDAVAMLKPKRIIICYGTNNLGGSSTDATSFISTYLKGLKAIETAWPYCDIIVSAIPPLDKQRENTNLTMTQVDAYNAALVTMCEEDGYKFLNTAEVLRDDAT
;
A
#
# COMPACT_ATOMS: atom_id res chain seq x y z
N MET A 1 -35.81 -35.23 -3.37
CA MET A 1 -34.67 -34.34 -3.47
C MET A 1 -33.42 -35.23 -3.46
N LYS A 2 -32.69 -35.25 -4.58
CA LYS A 2 -31.47 -36.07 -4.71
C LYS A 2 -30.26 -35.19 -4.40
N CYS A 3 -29.42 -35.61 -3.47
CA CYS A 3 -28.18 -34.93 -3.09
C CYS A 3 -27.20 -34.92 -4.28
N PRO A 4 -26.47 -33.83 -4.54
CA PRO A 4 -25.46 -33.80 -5.57
C PRO A 4 -24.23 -34.61 -5.16
N ASN A 5 -23.69 -35.33 -6.13
CA ASN A 5 -22.64 -36.33 -6.03
C ASN A 5 -21.27 -35.64 -5.78
N TRP A 6 -20.83 -35.58 -4.53
CA TRP A 6 -19.56 -34.96 -4.10
C TRP A 6 -18.30 -35.75 -4.49
N GLY A 7 -18.49 -36.98 -5.03
CA GLY A 7 -17.37 -37.85 -5.40
C GLY A 7 -16.57 -37.43 -6.64
N LYS A 8 -17.08 -36.49 -7.47
CA LYS A 8 -16.39 -36.07 -8.70
C LYS A 8 -15.52 -34.80 -8.55
N ILE A 9 -15.63 -34.08 -7.44
CA ILE A 9 -14.87 -32.85 -7.19
C ILE A 9 -13.49 -33.15 -6.57
N LEU A 10 -13.36 -34.27 -5.84
CA LEU A 10 -12.08 -34.67 -5.24
C LEU A 10 -11.08 -35.27 -6.23
N ALA A 11 -11.52 -35.76 -7.38
CA ALA A 11 -10.61 -36.31 -8.39
C ALA A 11 -9.91 -35.24 -9.26
N ALA A 12 -10.49 -34.04 -9.36
CA ALA A 12 -9.89 -32.95 -10.12
C ALA A 12 -8.80 -32.18 -9.35
N ALA A 13 -8.86 -32.19 -8.02
CA ALA A 13 -7.85 -31.51 -7.18
C ALA A 13 -6.54 -32.32 -7.05
N ALA A 14 -6.58 -33.63 -7.23
CA ALA A 14 -5.40 -34.50 -7.11
C ALA A 14 -4.53 -34.50 -8.39
N LEU A 15 -5.06 -34.07 -9.53
CA LEU A 15 -4.33 -34.09 -10.80
C LEU A 15 -3.53 -32.81 -11.06
N CYS A 16 -3.84 -31.72 -10.36
CA CYS A 16 -3.08 -30.46 -10.48
C CYS A 16 -1.79 -30.43 -9.62
N ALA A 17 -1.65 -31.33 -8.62
CA ALA A 17 -0.47 -31.36 -7.76
C ALA A 17 0.73 -32.14 -8.35
N ALA A 18 0.54 -32.89 -9.44
CA ALA A 18 1.58 -33.75 -10.02
C ALA A 18 2.36 -33.15 -11.21
N LEU A 19 2.04 -31.92 -11.64
CA LEU A 19 2.68 -31.28 -12.81
C LEU A 19 3.60 -30.10 -12.47
N CYS A 20 3.88 -29.82 -11.18
CA CYS A 20 4.77 -28.75 -10.74
C CYS A 20 6.16 -29.21 -10.28
N ALA A 21 6.62 -30.38 -10.69
CA ALA A 21 7.97 -30.83 -10.41
C ALA A 21 8.75 -31.03 -11.71
N CYS A 22 9.28 -29.97 -12.27
CA CYS A 22 10.49 -29.92 -13.13
C CYS A 22 10.52 -28.61 -13.94
N SER A 23 10.95 -27.53 -13.33
CA SER A 23 11.71 -26.49 -14.04
C SER A 23 12.64 -25.81 -13.04
N LYS A 24 13.94 -26.03 -13.26
CA LYS A 24 14.99 -25.35 -12.54
C LYS A 24 14.90 -23.84 -12.80
N PRO A 25 15.09 -22.97 -11.80
CA PRO A 25 15.26 -21.55 -12.07
C PRO A 25 16.58 -21.36 -12.82
N GLN A 26 16.56 -20.69 -13.95
CA GLN A 26 17.76 -20.09 -14.52
C GLN A 26 18.08 -18.85 -13.72
N ASP A 27 19.26 -18.87 -13.09
CA ASP A 27 19.90 -17.71 -12.50
C ASP A 27 20.10 -16.63 -13.56
N VAL A 28 19.41 -15.52 -13.41
CA VAL A 28 19.80 -14.25 -14.02
C VAL A 28 20.08 -13.29 -12.87
N LEU A 29 21.31 -13.33 -12.39
CA LEU A 29 21.90 -12.27 -11.57
C LEU A 29 22.13 -11.05 -12.47
N PRO A 30 21.77 -9.84 -12.07
CA PRO A 30 22.31 -8.66 -12.69
C PRO A 30 23.79 -8.53 -12.28
N ASP A 31 24.68 -8.62 -13.26
CA ASP A 31 26.08 -8.23 -13.17
C ASP A 31 26.19 -6.80 -12.70
N HIS A 32 26.71 -6.59 -11.51
CA HIS A 32 27.48 -5.43 -11.08
C HIS A 32 28.10 -5.72 -9.71
N ILE A 33 29.07 -6.63 -9.68
CA ILE A 33 30.13 -6.59 -8.66
C ILE A 33 31.45 -6.65 -9.45
N ALA A 34 32.00 -5.48 -9.71
CA ALA A 34 33.41 -5.38 -10.12
C ALA A 34 34.27 -5.67 -8.90
N THR A 35 35.05 -6.73 -8.99
CA THR A 35 36.13 -7.04 -8.06
C THR A 35 37.25 -6.01 -8.28
N PRO A 36 37.71 -5.27 -7.28
CA PRO A 36 38.93 -4.47 -7.44
C PRO A 36 40.15 -5.36 -7.25
N GLU A 37 40.96 -5.48 -8.31
CA GLU A 37 42.33 -5.92 -8.19
C GLU A 37 43.14 -4.94 -7.33
N ALA A 38 43.89 -5.49 -6.40
CA ALA A 38 44.82 -4.74 -5.57
C ALA A 38 46.05 -4.32 -6.40
N SER A 39 46.26 -3.03 -6.56
CA SER A 39 47.62 -2.50 -6.77
C SER A 39 47.76 -1.13 -6.16
N GLY A 40 48.78 -0.99 -5.34
CA GLY A 40 49.00 0.04 -4.35
C GLY A 40 49.19 1.47 -4.85
N THR A 41 49.16 2.30 -3.86
CA THR A 41 49.99 3.49 -3.61
C THR A 41 49.20 4.78 -3.37
N VAL A 42 49.28 5.25 -2.12
CA VAL A 42 49.25 6.63 -1.58
C VAL A 42 47.93 7.42 -1.64
N ALA A 43 47.48 7.72 -0.40
CA ALA A 43 46.37 8.63 -0.04
C ALA A 43 46.53 10.06 -0.61
N PRO A 44 45.41 10.73 -0.80
CA PRO A 44 45.06 11.75 0.18
C PRO A 44 43.66 11.54 0.78
N THR A 45 43.55 11.83 2.04
CA THR A 45 42.34 11.87 2.84
C THR A 45 41.30 12.82 2.21
N ALA A 46 40.36 12.24 1.46
CA ALA A 46 39.17 12.96 1.05
C ALA A 46 38.16 12.83 2.21
N ALA A 47 37.82 13.97 2.81
CA ALA A 47 36.76 14.08 3.79
C ALA A 47 35.46 13.50 3.15
N VAL A 48 34.94 12.45 3.78
CA VAL A 48 33.60 11.97 3.45
C VAL A 48 32.64 13.07 3.83
N VAL A 49 32.17 13.82 2.86
CA VAL A 49 31.02 14.71 3.02
C VAL A 49 29.83 13.79 3.22
N GLN A 50 29.46 13.60 4.46
CA GLN A 50 28.21 12.99 4.83
C GLN A 50 27.12 13.94 4.31
N VAL A 51 26.52 13.63 3.19
CA VAL A 51 25.35 14.35 2.69
C VAL A 51 24.21 13.98 3.64
N THR A 52 24.05 14.80 4.66
CA THR A 52 22.87 14.75 5.54
C THR A 52 21.70 15.15 4.65
N ALA A 53 20.92 14.19 4.19
CA ALA A 53 19.69 14.48 3.46
C ALA A 53 18.80 15.31 4.39
N THR A 54 18.54 16.55 4.02
CA THR A 54 17.59 17.42 4.72
C THR A 54 16.20 16.84 4.50
N PRO A 55 15.37 16.67 5.53
CA PRO A 55 13.97 16.32 5.36
C PRO A 55 13.33 17.27 4.34
N ALA A 56 12.49 16.73 3.45
CA ALA A 56 11.76 17.58 2.51
C ALA A 56 10.99 18.64 3.30
N PRO A 57 11.07 19.93 2.93
CA PRO A 57 10.31 20.95 3.61
C PRO A 57 8.83 20.59 3.52
N THR A 58 8.14 20.56 4.66
CA THR A 58 6.68 20.46 4.68
C THR A 58 6.16 21.72 4.01
N ASP A 59 5.67 21.58 2.79
CA ASP A 59 5.07 22.72 2.07
C ASP A 59 3.75 23.07 2.74
N THR A 60 3.79 24.07 3.64
CA THR A 60 2.63 24.52 4.41
C THR A 60 1.59 25.24 3.55
N THR A 61 1.84 25.36 2.25
CA THR A 61 0.91 25.99 1.29
C THR A 61 -0.02 24.99 0.62
N VAL A 62 0.26 23.67 0.72
CA VAL A 62 -0.59 22.65 0.12
C VAL A 62 -1.77 22.36 1.04
N PRO A 63 -3.02 22.47 0.55
CA PRO A 63 -4.20 22.17 1.37
C PRO A 63 -4.19 20.68 1.77
N THR A 64 -4.71 20.39 2.97
CA THR A 64 -4.81 19.02 3.49
C THR A 64 -5.57 18.12 2.52
N ILE A 65 -6.74 18.54 2.07
CA ILE A 65 -7.47 17.85 1.00
C ILE A 65 -6.86 18.26 -0.33
N LEU A 66 -6.28 17.28 -1.02
CA LEU A 66 -5.64 17.52 -2.30
C LEU A 66 -6.69 17.92 -3.36
N PRO A 67 -6.48 19.04 -4.07
CA PRO A 67 -7.36 19.44 -5.15
C PRO A 67 -7.18 18.52 -6.37
N GLN A 68 -8.18 18.51 -7.24
CA GLN A 68 -8.05 17.89 -8.55
C GLN A 68 -6.97 18.64 -9.36
N THR A 69 -6.08 17.88 -9.98
CA THR A 69 -5.00 18.39 -10.81
C THR A 69 -5.03 17.73 -12.20
N ALA A 70 -4.24 18.23 -13.13
CA ALA A 70 -3.99 17.53 -14.38
C ALA A 70 -3.29 16.18 -14.12
N ASP A 71 -3.48 15.24 -15.04
CA ASP A 71 -2.81 13.94 -14.97
C ASP A 71 -1.29 14.13 -14.97
N ALA A 72 -0.64 13.62 -13.94
CA ALA A 72 0.81 13.66 -13.77
C ALA A 72 1.54 12.55 -14.56
N GLY A 73 0.78 11.68 -15.21
CA GLY A 73 1.27 10.62 -16.06
C GLY A 73 1.81 9.39 -15.34
N ARG A 74 2.22 8.43 -16.13
CA ARG A 74 2.64 7.09 -15.68
C ARG A 74 3.79 7.12 -14.68
N SER A 75 4.78 7.99 -14.88
CA SER A 75 5.94 8.09 -13.98
C SER A 75 5.56 8.45 -12.54
N TYR A 76 4.50 9.24 -12.37
CA TYR A 76 3.97 9.56 -11.04
C TYR A 76 3.45 8.32 -10.32
N VAL A 77 2.73 7.47 -11.03
CA VAL A 77 2.20 6.18 -10.51
C VAL A 77 3.34 5.22 -10.19
N ASP A 78 4.33 5.12 -11.07
CA ASP A 78 5.48 4.22 -10.88
C ASP A 78 6.37 4.61 -9.71
N ASP A 79 6.48 5.92 -9.42
CA ASP A 79 7.21 6.48 -8.27
C ASP A 79 6.38 6.46 -6.95
N THR A 80 5.15 5.97 -6.99
CA THR A 80 4.24 5.90 -5.84
C THR A 80 4.13 4.47 -5.31
N LEU A 81 4.32 4.28 -4.02
CA LEU A 81 4.02 3.04 -3.33
C LEU A 81 2.58 3.06 -2.81
N PHE A 82 1.78 2.11 -3.25
CA PHE A 82 0.40 1.93 -2.80
C PHE A 82 0.36 0.94 -1.63
N ILE A 83 -0.24 1.36 -0.52
CA ILE A 83 -0.34 0.54 0.70
C ILE A 83 -1.80 0.45 1.12
N GLY A 84 -2.28 -0.73 1.50
CA GLY A 84 -3.64 -0.83 1.99
C GLY A 84 -4.21 -2.24 2.05
N ASP A 85 -5.53 -2.31 2.03
CA ASP A 85 -6.30 -3.55 2.11
C ASP A 85 -6.59 -4.17 0.72
N SER A 86 -7.66 -4.97 0.62
CA SER A 86 -8.07 -5.62 -0.63
C SER A 86 -8.41 -4.63 -1.76
N ASN A 87 -8.78 -3.39 -1.45
CA ASN A 87 -9.00 -2.36 -2.47
C ASN A 87 -7.68 -1.98 -3.13
N THR A 88 -6.60 -1.89 -2.36
CA THR A 88 -5.25 -1.65 -2.87
C THR A 88 -4.71 -2.83 -3.68
N VAL A 89 -4.98 -4.08 -3.25
CA VAL A 89 -4.64 -5.28 -4.05
C VAL A 89 -5.23 -5.19 -5.46
N ARG A 90 -6.46 -4.69 -5.59
CA ARG A 90 -7.14 -4.58 -6.90
C ARG A 90 -6.43 -3.67 -7.90
N TYR A 91 -5.59 -2.74 -7.45
CA TYR A 91 -4.81 -1.88 -8.35
C TYR A 91 -3.86 -2.66 -9.26
N THR A 92 -3.48 -3.87 -8.88
CA THR A 92 -2.69 -4.77 -9.73
C THR A 92 -3.53 -5.48 -10.79
N MET A 93 -4.86 -5.41 -10.69
CA MET A 93 -5.81 -6.07 -11.59
C MET A 93 -6.36 -5.11 -12.67
N TYR A 94 -6.21 -3.80 -12.46
CA TYR A 94 -6.64 -2.79 -13.42
C TYR A 94 -5.52 -2.48 -14.39
N ALA A 95 -5.86 -2.42 -15.67
CA ALA A 95 -4.95 -2.06 -16.74
C ALA A 95 -5.60 -0.97 -17.61
N ASP A 96 -4.77 -0.16 -18.23
CA ASP A 96 -5.18 0.80 -19.24
C ASP A 96 -5.51 0.11 -20.58
N ASP A 97 -5.92 0.89 -21.59
CA ASP A 97 -6.26 0.40 -22.93
C ASP A 97 -5.07 -0.26 -23.65
N THR A 98 -3.84 -0.03 -23.19
CA THR A 98 -2.62 -0.68 -23.70
C THR A 98 -2.31 -2.00 -23.01
N GLY A 99 -3.06 -2.38 -21.99
CA GLY A 99 -2.82 -3.54 -21.14
C GLY A 99 -1.77 -3.30 -20.05
N THR A 100 -1.32 -2.05 -19.84
CA THR A 100 -0.39 -1.71 -18.78
C THR A 100 -1.12 -1.65 -17.43
N ALA A 101 -0.71 -2.49 -16.48
CA ALA A 101 -1.32 -2.53 -15.15
C ALA A 101 -1.15 -1.19 -14.41
N PHE A 102 -2.17 -0.76 -13.66
CA PHE A 102 -2.13 0.48 -12.86
C PHE A 102 -1.00 0.43 -11.83
N SER A 103 -0.92 -0.66 -11.06
CA SER A 103 0.22 -0.93 -10.18
C SER A 103 0.72 -2.36 -10.35
N THR A 104 1.90 -2.63 -9.81
CA THR A 104 2.54 -3.96 -9.86
C THR A 104 2.98 -4.35 -8.46
N LEU A 105 3.40 -5.60 -8.26
CA LEU A 105 3.97 -6.04 -6.98
C LEU A 105 5.23 -5.27 -6.55
N LYS A 106 5.81 -4.45 -7.43
CA LYS A 106 6.98 -3.61 -7.08
C LYS A 106 6.60 -2.35 -6.32
N ASN A 107 5.39 -1.86 -6.51
CA ASN A 107 4.89 -0.62 -5.94
C ASN A 107 3.51 -0.78 -5.27
N ASN A 108 3.19 -1.99 -4.79
CA ASN A 108 1.92 -2.29 -4.13
C ASN A 108 2.13 -3.23 -2.94
N ILE A 109 1.82 -2.77 -1.74
CA ILE A 109 1.72 -3.55 -0.50
C ILE A 109 0.26 -3.61 -0.09
N GLY A 110 -0.55 -4.28 -0.92
CA GLY A 110 -1.94 -4.54 -0.63
C GLY A 110 -2.11 -5.89 0.06
N VAL A 111 -2.92 -5.97 1.11
CA VAL A 111 -3.18 -7.22 1.85
C VAL A 111 -4.67 -7.41 2.10
N VAL A 112 -5.23 -8.50 1.60
CA VAL A 112 -6.65 -8.82 1.77
C VAL A 112 -7.00 -8.91 3.26
N SER A 113 -8.11 -8.29 3.64
CA SER A 113 -8.65 -8.26 5.01
C SER A 113 -7.77 -7.55 6.04
N MET A 114 -6.71 -6.84 5.64
CA MET A 114 -5.88 -6.08 6.55
C MET A 114 -6.59 -4.80 7.00
N GLY A 115 -6.60 -4.55 8.30
CA GLY A 115 -7.04 -3.28 8.89
C GLY A 115 -5.84 -2.44 9.36
N ALA A 116 -6.10 -1.18 9.69
CA ALA A 116 -5.07 -0.22 10.13
C ALA A 116 -4.25 -0.70 11.34
N GLY A 117 -4.84 -1.50 12.23
CA GLY A 117 -4.16 -2.05 13.41
C GLY A 117 -3.03 -3.01 13.10
N ALA A 118 -2.96 -3.55 11.89
CA ALA A 118 -1.95 -4.50 11.48
C ALA A 118 -0.70 -3.86 10.82
N ILE A 119 -0.71 -2.56 10.56
CA ILE A 119 0.38 -1.86 9.84
C ILE A 119 1.75 -2.14 10.46
N THR A 120 1.86 -2.10 11.79
CA THR A 120 3.14 -2.27 12.52
C THR A 120 3.42 -3.69 12.96
N THR A 121 2.48 -4.62 12.81
CA THR A 121 2.58 -5.95 13.41
C THR A 121 2.53 -7.09 12.41
N LEU A 122 1.75 -6.94 11.34
CA LEU A 122 1.64 -7.97 10.31
C LEU A 122 2.88 -7.95 9.42
N LYS A 123 3.59 -9.06 9.39
CA LYS A 123 4.66 -9.28 8.41
C LYS A 123 4.03 -9.76 7.11
N CYS A 124 3.89 -8.87 6.15
CA CYS A 124 3.08 -9.06 4.95
C CYS A 124 3.85 -8.87 3.65
N GLU A 125 5.05 -8.30 3.69
CA GLU A 125 5.83 -8.05 2.48
C GLU A 125 7.04 -8.97 2.40
N GLN A 126 7.27 -9.53 1.22
CA GLN A 126 8.41 -10.40 0.94
C GLN A 126 9.10 -9.95 -0.34
N PHE A 127 10.38 -9.64 -0.25
CA PHE A 127 11.18 -9.26 -1.41
C PHE A 127 11.69 -10.49 -2.16
N SER A 128 11.80 -10.37 -3.47
CA SER A 128 12.32 -11.43 -4.33
C SER A 128 13.71 -11.89 -3.87
N GLY A 129 13.90 -13.20 -3.77
CA GLY A 129 15.15 -13.79 -3.29
C GLY A 129 15.34 -13.84 -1.77
N SER A 130 14.36 -13.36 -0.98
CA SER A 130 14.38 -13.42 0.48
C SER A 130 13.28 -14.34 1.00
N SER A 131 13.56 -15.10 2.05
CA SER A 131 12.54 -15.83 2.83
C SER A 131 11.98 -14.99 3.98
N THR A 132 12.53 -13.80 4.22
CA THR A 132 12.13 -12.93 5.32
C THR A 132 10.88 -12.16 4.94
N MET A 133 9.91 -12.13 5.86
CA MET A 133 8.72 -11.30 5.75
C MET A 133 8.89 -10.03 6.59
N TYR A 134 8.43 -8.92 6.08
CA TYR A 134 8.58 -7.58 6.65
C TYR A 134 7.22 -6.96 7.00
N THR A 135 7.20 -6.11 8.02
CA THR A 135 6.06 -5.22 8.31
C THR A 135 6.03 -4.08 7.28
N VAL A 136 4.92 -3.36 7.20
CA VAL A 136 4.82 -2.20 6.29
C VAL A 136 5.93 -1.17 6.56
N PRO A 137 6.21 -0.71 7.79
CA PRO A 137 7.31 0.23 8.05
C PRO A 137 8.68 -0.30 7.63
N ASP A 138 8.97 -1.58 7.91
CA ASP A 138 10.25 -2.18 7.53
C ASP A 138 10.41 -2.25 6.00
N ALA A 139 9.33 -2.63 5.30
CA ALA A 139 9.30 -2.68 3.84
C ALA A 139 9.48 -1.27 3.23
N VAL A 140 8.83 -0.25 3.77
CA VAL A 140 8.98 1.15 3.33
C VAL A 140 10.43 1.62 3.49
N ALA A 141 11.09 1.30 4.62
CA ALA A 141 12.49 1.64 4.85
C ALA A 141 13.43 1.01 3.82
N MET A 142 13.09 -0.19 3.30
CA MET A 142 13.86 -0.88 2.26
C MET A 142 13.57 -0.34 0.86
N LEU A 143 12.30 -0.08 0.54
CA LEU A 143 11.86 0.41 -0.77
C LEU A 143 12.20 1.88 -1.01
N LYS A 144 12.25 2.69 0.06
CA LYS A 144 12.57 4.13 0.03
C LYS A 144 11.74 4.91 -1.00
N PRO A 145 10.40 4.79 -0.98
CA PRO A 145 9.56 5.44 -1.96
C PRO A 145 9.64 6.97 -1.83
N LYS A 146 9.40 7.68 -2.92
CA LYS A 146 9.25 9.15 -2.92
C LYS A 146 7.89 9.54 -2.34
N ARG A 147 6.88 8.70 -2.58
CA ARG A 147 5.49 8.94 -2.20
C ARG A 147 4.81 7.65 -1.79
N ILE A 148 3.92 7.76 -0.83
CA ILE A 148 3.03 6.69 -0.41
C ILE A 148 1.60 7.19 -0.57
N ILE A 149 0.74 6.37 -1.17
CA ILE A 149 -0.72 6.49 -1.04
C ILE A 149 -1.19 5.32 -0.20
N ILE A 150 -1.78 5.61 0.97
CA ILE A 150 -2.19 4.59 1.94
C ILE A 150 -3.69 4.63 2.17
N CYS A 151 -4.36 3.48 2.01
CA CYS A 151 -5.81 3.32 2.10
C CYS A 151 -6.17 2.14 3.01
N TYR A 152 -6.57 2.43 4.24
CA TYR A 152 -7.18 1.47 5.17
C TYR A 152 -8.48 2.04 5.72
N GLY A 153 -9.34 1.15 6.17
CA GLY A 153 -10.57 1.53 6.86
C GLY A 153 -11.72 0.61 6.57
N THR A 154 -11.86 0.10 5.35
CA THR A 154 -12.95 -0.82 4.98
C THR A 154 -13.06 -2.00 5.95
N ASN A 155 -11.94 -2.58 6.37
CA ASN A 155 -11.90 -3.69 7.32
C ASN A 155 -11.96 -3.25 8.80
N ASN A 156 -12.06 -1.95 9.06
CA ASN A 156 -12.23 -1.37 10.39
C ASN A 156 -13.69 -0.94 10.66
N LEU A 157 -14.51 -0.90 9.60
CA LEU A 157 -15.94 -0.62 9.72
C LEU A 157 -16.66 -1.83 10.32
N GLY A 158 -17.68 -1.58 11.11
CA GLY A 158 -18.50 -2.63 11.70
C GLY A 158 -19.36 -2.13 12.85
N GLY A 159 -20.45 -2.85 13.17
CA GLY A 159 -21.35 -2.50 14.25
C GLY A 159 -22.11 -1.20 14.08
N SER A 160 -22.17 -0.63 12.87
CA SER A 160 -22.82 0.67 12.54
C SER A 160 -22.34 1.88 13.35
N SER A 161 -21.25 1.77 14.13
CA SER A 161 -20.72 2.89 14.91
C SER A 161 -20.09 3.95 14.01
N THR A 162 -20.41 5.20 14.26
CA THR A 162 -19.77 6.37 13.64
C THR A 162 -18.57 6.89 14.47
N ASP A 163 -18.29 6.29 15.63
CA ASP A 163 -17.13 6.62 16.44
C ASP A 163 -15.88 6.01 15.84
N ALA A 164 -15.06 6.86 15.21
CA ALA A 164 -13.81 6.49 14.57
C ALA A 164 -12.59 6.61 15.51
N THR A 165 -12.76 6.98 16.76
CA THR A 165 -11.64 7.32 17.69
C THR A 165 -10.57 6.23 17.76
N SER A 166 -10.96 4.98 17.97
CA SER A 166 -10.04 3.85 18.05
C SER A 166 -9.35 3.56 16.72
N PHE A 167 -10.08 3.69 15.61
CA PHE A 167 -9.54 3.54 14.26
C PHE A 167 -8.47 4.61 13.98
N ILE A 168 -8.78 5.89 14.22
CA ILE A 168 -7.87 7.01 14.00
C ILE A 168 -6.60 6.87 14.83
N SER A 169 -6.73 6.60 16.15
CA SER A 169 -5.58 6.41 17.03
C SER A 169 -4.64 5.30 16.52
N THR A 170 -5.22 4.20 16.07
CA THR A 170 -4.48 3.06 15.55
C THR A 170 -3.83 3.36 14.19
N TYR A 171 -4.55 4.06 13.30
CA TYR A 171 -4.06 4.44 11.99
C TYR A 171 -2.90 5.42 12.11
N LEU A 172 -3.05 6.46 12.92
CA LEU A 172 -2.01 7.45 13.19
C LEU A 172 -0.74 6.80 13.73
N LYS A 173 -0.86 5.83 14.64
CA LYS A 173 0.29 5.04 15.11
C LYS A 173 1.02 4.34 13.96
N GLY A 174 0.27 3.79 13.00
CA GLY A 174 0.82 3.17 11.80
C GLY A 174 1.55 4.17 10.91
N LEU A 175 0.95 5.35 10.66
CA LEU A 175 1.56 6.42 9.87
C LEU A 175 2.86 6.94 10.49
N LYS A 176 2.86 7.20 11.80
CA LYS A 176 4.07 7.63 12.53
C LYS A 176 5.19 6.58 12.50
N ALA A 177 4.85 5.30 12.50
CA ALA A 177 5.85 4.24 12.37
C ALA A 177 6.46 4.20 10.95
N ILE A 178 5.65 4.42 9.91
CA ILE A 178 6.12 4.54 8.52
C ILE A 178 7.03 5.78 8.38
N GLU A 179 6.58 6.93 8.88
CA GLU A 179 7.34 8.19 8.85
C GLU A 179 8.69 8.06 9.58
N THR A 180 8.70 7.39 10.74
CA THR A 180 9.94 7.11 11.49
C THR A 180 10.88 6.19 10.71
N ALA A 181 10.35 5.18 10.02
CA ALA A 181 11.14 4.24 9.25
C ALA A 181 11.74 4.86 7.97
N TRP A 182 11.03 5.80 7.34
CA TRP A 182 11.47 6.51 6.15
C TRP A 182 10.89 7.94 6.08
N PRO A 183 11.55 8.95 6.69
CA PRO A 183 11.02 10.31 6.82
C PRO A 183 11.09 11.16 5.54
N TYR A 184 11.60 10.60 4.45
CA TYR A 184 11.84 11.33 3.19
C TYR A 184 10.75 11.08 2.15
N CYS A 185 9.62 10.51 2.53
CA CYS A 185 8.52 10.28 1.61
C CYS A 185 7.32 11.17 1.90
N ASP A 186 6.61 11.52 0.84
CA ASP A 186 5.33 12.20 0.90
C ASP A 186 4.23 11.17 1.21
N ILE A 187 3.55 11.30 2.36
CA ILE A 187 2.50 10.37 2.77
C ILE A 187 1.13 11.00 2.49
N ILE A 188 0.35 10.33 1.67
CA ILE A 188 -1.00 10.73 1.29
C ILE A 188 -1.97 9.67 1.80
N VAL A 189 -2.87 10.06 2.68
CA VAL A 189 -3.96 9.21 3.18
C VAL A 189 -5.11 9.25 2.18
N SER A 190 -5.54 8.11 1.69
CA SER A 190 -6.69 8.01 0.78
C SER A 190 -7.98 7.75 1.56
N ALA A 191 -9.06 8.33 1.09
CA ALA A 191 -10.40 8.08 1.63
C ALA A 191 -10.76 6.59 1.57
N ILE A 192 -11.53 6.14 2.56
CA ILE A 192 -12.22 4.85 2.52
C ILE A 192 -13.23 4.95 1.35
N PRO A 193 -13.18 4.01 0.39
CA PRO A 193 -14.09 4.05 -0.75
C PRO A 193 -15.55 3.88 -0.32
N PRO A 194 -16.50 4.43 -1.09
CA PRO A 194 -17.92 4.26 -0.81
C PRO A 194 -18.32 2.78 -0.89
N LEU A 195 -19.37 2.45 -0.17
CA LEU A 195 -20.00 1.13 -0.23
C LEU A 195 -20.92 1.06 -1.44
N ASP A 196 -20.91 -0.07 -2.11
CA ASP A 196 -22.01 -0.42 -3.00
C ASP A 196 -23.30 -0.54 -2.18
N LYS A 197 -24.39 0.05 -2.65
CA LYS A 197 -25.71 0.02 -1.99
C LYS A 197 -26.16 -1.39 -1.63
N GLN A 198 -25.81 -2.39 -2.44
CA GLN A 198 -26.09 -3.79 -2.17
C GLN A 198 -25.28 -4.37 -0.99
N ARG A 199 -24.21 -3.69 -0.60
CA ARG A 199 -23.34 -4.06 0.52
C ARG A 199 -23.75 -3.37 1.82
N GLU A 200 -24.55 -2.30 1.76
CA GLU A 200 -25.05 -1.65 2.95
C GLU A 200 -25.97 -2.60 3.73
N ASN A 201 -25.84 -2.57 5.03
CA ASN A 201 -26.64 -3.34 5.97
C ASN A 201 -26.62 -2.65 7.34
N THR A 202 -27.29 -3.25 8.34
CA THR A 202 -27.39 -2.67 9.69
C THR A 202 -26.04 -2.51 10.41
N ASN A 203 -25.00 -3.18 9.98
CA ASN A 203 -23.66 -3.13 10.60
C ASN A 203 -22.62 -2.38 9.74
N LEU A 204 -22.95 -2.08 8.49
CA LEU A 204 -22.04 -1.44 7.55
C LEU A 204 -22.83 -0.44 6.72
N THR A 205 -22.63 0.85 6.95
CA THR A 205 -23.42 1.94 6.38
C THR A 205 -22.55 3.02 5.74
N MET A 206 -23.10 3.73 4.75
CA MET A 206 -22.44 4.91 4.17
C MET A 206 -22.22 6.02 5.20
N THR A 207 -23.18 6.20 6.14
CA THR A 207 -23.01 7.16 7.25
C THR A 207 -21.76 6.86 8.07
N GLN A 208 -21.44 5.60 8.30
CA GLN A 208 -20.21 5.20 8.97
C GLN A 208 -18.97 5.51 8.13
N VAL A 209 -18.99 5.22 6.83
CA VAL A 209 -17.89 5.56 5.91
C VAL A 209 -17.63 7.06 5.90
N ASP A 210 -18.68 7.87 5.85
CA ASP A 210 -18.58 9.33 5.86
C ASP A 210 -17.99 9.86 7.17
N ALA A 211 -18.43 9.33 8.31
CA ALA A 211 -17.89 9.70 9.62
C ALA A 211 -16.40 9.34 9.76
N TYR A 212 -16.00 8.17 9.29
CA TYR A 212 -14.61 7.74 9.31
C TYR A 212 -13.74 8.57 8.36
N ASN A 213 -14.24 8.91 7.17
CA ASN A 213 -13.54 9.79 6.24
C ASN A 213 -13.40 11.22 6.80
N ALA A 214 -14.42 11.76 7.46
CA ALA A 214 -14.32 13.04 8.14
C ALA A 214 -13.26 13.03 9.25
N ALA A 215 -13.22 11.96 10.03
CA ALA A 215 -12.20 11.78 11.07
C ALA A 215 -10.77 11.64 10.48
N LEU A 216 -10.62 10.98 9.32
CA LEU A 216 -9.33 10.93 8.60
C LEU A 216 -8.88 12.31 8.11
N VAL A 217 -9.80 13.15 7.62
CA VAL A 217 -9.48 14.55 7.24
C VAL A 217 -8.96 15.31 8.45
N THR A 218 -9.69 15.27 9.59
CA THR A 218 -9.27 15.92 10.83
C THR A 218 -7.89 15.45 11.29
N MET A 219 -7.63 14.14 11.28
CA MET A 219 -6.32 13.59 11.60
C MET A 219 -5.22 14.13 10.67
N CYS A 220 -5.49 14.20 9.38
CA CYS A 220 -4.53 14.73 8.41
C CYS A 220 -4.24 16.22 8.64
N GLU A 221 -5.26 17.03 8.99
CA GLU A 221 -5.11 18.43 9.34
C GLU A 221 -4.26 18.63 10.60
N GLU A 222 -4.51 17.86 11.64
CA GLU A 222 -3.82 17.95 12.93
C GLU A 222 -2.37 17.46 12.88
N ASP A 223 -2.10 16.41 12.10
CA ASP A 223 -0.80 15.73 12.05
C ASP A 223 0.03 16.06 10.80
N GLY A 224 -0.46 16.93 9.91
CA GLY A 224 0.28 17.44 8.76
C GLY A 224 0.37 16.46 7.58
N TYR A 225 -0.53 15.47 7.48
CA TYR A 225 -0.64 14.59 6.32
C TYR A 225 -1.54 15.20 5.24
N LYS A 226 -1.38 14.71 4.01
CA LYS A 226 -2.28 15.04 2.89
C LYS A 226 -3.39 14.01 2.82
N PHE A 227 -4.57 14.45 2.37
CA PHE A 227 -5.74 13.60 2.18
C PHE A 227 -6.19 13.60 0.72
N LEU A 228 -6.31 12.41 0.13
CA LEU A 228 -6.83 12.19 -1.21
C LEU A 228 -8.28 11.72 -1.14
N ASN A 229 -9.22 12.59 -1.49
CA ASN A 229 -10.66 12.30 -1.43
C ASN A 229 -11.14 11.48 -2.63
N THR A 230 -10.68 10.23 -2.73
CA THR A 230 -11.13 9.31 -3.78
C THR A 230 -12.60 8.96 -3.66
N ALA A 231 -13.21 9.07 -2.47
CA ALA A 231 -14.62 8.78 -2.26
C ALA A 231 -15.53 9.74 -3.03
N GLU A 232 -15.13 11.00 -3.22
CA GLU A 232 -15.89 11.99 -3.98
C GLU A 232 -16.07 11.59 -5.45
N VAL A 233 -14.99 11.05 -6.05
CA VAL A 233 -15.01 10.62 -7.46
C VAL A 233 -15.71 9.28 -7.66
N LEU A 234 -15.67 8.41 -6.64
CA LEU A 234 -16.25 7.06 -6.71
C LEU A 234 -17.72 7.02 -6.30
N ARG A 235 -18.23 8.09 -5.69
CA ARG A 235 -19.64 8.16 -5.28
C ARG A 235 -20.52 8.45 -6.50
N ASP A 236 -21.47 7.57 -6.72
CA ASP A 236 -22.51 7.74 -7.73
C ASP A 236 -23.80 8.19 -7.02
N ASP A 237 -24.30 9.37 -7.38
CA ASP A 237 -25.54 9.93 -6.81
C ASP A 237 -26.80 9.11 -7.19
N ALA A 238 -26.67 8.21 -8.18
CA ALA A 238 -27.75 7.32 -8.62
C ALA A 238 -27.83 6.00 -7.83
N THR A 239 -26.82 5.66 -7.03
CA THR A 239 -26.72 4.47 -6.19
C THR A 239 -26.59 4.81 -4.73
#